data_e0363062bd292ffcb4f88ef92639576b
#
_entry.id   e0363062bd292ffcb4f88ef92639576b
#
_cell.length_a   1.000
_cell.length_b   1.000
_cell.length_c   1.000
_cell.angle_alpha   90.00
_cell.angle_beta   90.00
_cell.angle_gamma   90.00
#
_symmetry.space_group_name_H-M   'P 1'
#
loop_
_entity.id
_entity.type
_entity.pdbx_description
1 polymer ?
#
loop_
_entity_poly.entity_id
_entity_poly.type
_entity_poly.pdbx_seq_one_letter_code
_entity_poly.pdbx_strand_id
1 'polypeptide(L)'
;MPEEPPKEKPEKPFDPGDGPGEEEIPPKPPKEKIIIKLAEGKELSIKSMSTSLFYFQGQPVTAEEFIKKLFNTITLPSILKSEEELRKLWSSPITRNELLKKLEDNGFTKQDLKSIQTLIEAEDSDIFDVLEHIAYSKKPIQRATRVANAESKIYTNLDANQKEFIDFVLSKYVEAGVDELDINRLSDL
;
A
#
# COMPACT_ATOMS: atom_id res chain seq x y z
N MET A 1 33.24 70.36 24.90
CA MET A 1 33.38 69.10 25.65
C MET A 1 33.04 67.96 24.68
N PRO A 2 33.98 67.10 24.36
CA PRO A 2 33.72 65.95 23.51
C PRO A 2 33.09 64.86 24.34
N GLU A 3 32.01 64.25 23.79
CA GLU A 3 31.31 63.09 24.36
C GLU A 3 32.18 61.86 24.27
N GLU A 4 32.27 61.10 25.39
CA GLU A 4 32.94 59.80 25.45
C GLU A 4 32.14 58.76 24.69
N PRO A 5 32.80 57.83 23.95
CA PRO A 5 32.11 56.73 23.28
C PRO A 5 31.59 55.72 24.29
N PRO A 6 30.48 55.02 23.99
CA PRO A 6 29.89 54.03 24.88
C PRO A 6 30.81 52.81 25.03
N LYS A 7 30.99 52.36 26.28
CA LYS A 7 31.77 51.19 26.65
C LYS A 7 31.06 49.93 26.13
N GLU A 8 31.70 49.22 25.24
CA GLU A 8 31.34 47.88 24.81
C GLU A 8 31.31 46.94 26.03
N LYS A 9 30.19 46.19 26.21
CA LYS A 9 30.12 45.13 27.18
C LYS A 9 30.97 43.93 26.69
N PRO A 10 31.70 43.25 27.58
CA PRO A 10 32.45 42.06 27.19
C PRO A 10 31.52 40.97 26.65
N GLU A 11 31.85 40.49 25.47
CA GLU A 11 31.17 39.30 24.87
C GLU A 11 31.41 38.09 25.78
N LYS A 12 30.32 37.38 26.08
CA LYS A 12 30.39 36.11 26.82
C LYS A 12 31.13 35.07 25.95
N PRO A 13 31.97 34.22 26.57
CA PRO A 13 32.62 33.16 25.83
C PRO A 13 31.56 32.25 25.20
N PHE A 14 31.78 31.81 23.94
CA PHE A 14 30.97 30.89 23.19
C PHE A 14 30.93 29.56 23.95
N ASP A 15 29.74 29.15 24.42
CA ASP A 15 29.48 27.83 25.01
C ASP A 15 29.03 26.88 23.87
N PRO A 16 29.82 25.82 23.52
CA PRO A 16 29.46 24.90 22.45
C PRO A 16 28.20 24.04 22.75
N GLY A 17 27.57 24.23 23.91
CA GLY A 17 26.30 23.56 24.29
C GLY A 17 25.01 24.34 23.92
N ASP A 18 25.12 25.59 23.44
CA ASP A 18 23.97 26.43 23.07
C ASP A 18 23.69 26.34 21.55
N GLY A 19 23.58 25.11 21.05
CA GLY A 19 22.99 24.85 19.74
C GLY A 19 21.51 25.24 19.74
N PRO A 20 20.92 25.58 18.56
CA PRO A 20 19.49 25.85 18.49
C PRO A 20 18.77 24.66 19.07
N GLY A 21 18.02 24.87 20.17
CA GLY A 21 17.24 23.83 20.81
C GLY A 21 16.45 23.09 19.76
N GLU A 22 16.44 21.75 19.82
CA GLU A 22 15.58 20.93 19.01
C GLU A 22 14.15 21.50 19.16
N GLU A 23 13.68 22.18 18.11
CA GLU A 23 12.27 22.56 18.04
C GLU A 23 11.50 21.24 18.15
N GLU A 24 10.84 21.01 19.27
CA GLU A 24 9.89 19.93 19.43
C GLU A 24 8.86 20.07 18.32
N ILE A 25 9.03 19.25 17.25
CA ILE A 25 8.03 19.16 16.18
C ILE A 25 6.74 18.74 16.87
N PRO A 26 5.69 19.58 16.86
CA PRO A 26 4.45 19.22 17.52
C PRO A 26 3.97 17.88 16.98
N PRO A 27 3.46 16.96 17.81
CA PRO A 27 2.99 15.66 17.37
C PRO A 27 1.98 15.88 16.25
N LYS A 28 2.23 15.23 15.10
CA LYS A 28 1.32 15.30 13.95
C LYS A 28 -0.08 14.94 14.45
N PRO A 29 -1.11 15.74 14.10
CA PRO A 29 -2.47 15.43 14.52
C PRO A 29 -2.83 14.00 14.12
N PRO A 30 -3.57 13.25 14.95
CA PRO A 30 -3.98 11.90 14.63
C PRO A 30 -4.67 11.92 13.27
N LYS A 31 -4.20 11.04 12.37
CA LYS A 31 -4.79 10.91 11.03
C LYS A 31 -6.24 10.47 11.22
N GLU A 32 -7.17 11.30 10.85
CA GLU A 32 -8.59 10.98 10.90
C GLU A 32 -8.85 9.79 9.97
N LYS A 33 -9.47 8.74 10.49
CA LYS A 33 -9.90 7.58 9.72
C LYS A 33 -11.37 7.73 9.39
N ILE A 34 -11.73 7.51 8.14
CA ILE A 34 -13.11 7.49 7.68
C ILE A 34 -13.56 6.03 7.63
N ILE A 35 -14.72 5.74 8.21
CA ILE A 35 -15.33 4.41 8.17
C ILE A 35 -16.37 4.38 7.06
N ILE A 36 -16.13 3.57 6.04
CA ILE A 36 -17.06 3.33 4.94
C ILE A 36 -17.92 2.11 5.28
N LYS A 37 -19.23 2.29 5.29
CA LYS A 37 -20.19 1.19 5.45
C LYS A 37 -20.49 0.59 4.09
N LEU A 38 -20.18 -0.68 3.93
CA LEU A 38 -20.48 -1.48 2.75
C LEU A 38 -21.78 -2.28 2.97
N ALA A 39 -22.28 -2.93 1.92
CA ALA A 39 -23.42 -3.84 2.04
C ALA A 39 -23.09 -5.03 2.98
N GLU A 40 -24.12 -5.73 3.46
CA GLU A 40 -24.00 -6.87 4.37
C GLU A 40 -23.38 -6.53 5.74
N GLY A 41 -23.41 -5.25 6.17
CA GLY A 41 -22.89 -4.82 7.47
C GLY A 41 -21.35 -4.77 7.54
N LYS A 42 -20.65 -4.88 6.41
CA LYS A 42 -19.21 -4.75 6.34
C LYS A 42 -18.78 -3.30 6.51
N GLU A 43 -17.68 -3.07 7.19
CA GLU A 43 -17.09 -1.75 7.39
C GLU A 43 -15.63 -1.75 6.92
N LEU A 44 -15.24 -0.69 6.24
CA LEU A 44 -13.88 -0.45 5.76
C LEU A 44 -13.36 0.85 6.37
N SER A 45 -12.20 0.80 7.00
CA SER A 45 -11.51 2.00 7.49
C SER A 45 -10.51 2.49 6.45
N ILE A 46 -10.65 3.75 6.04
CA ILE A 46 -9.70 4.41 5.13
C ILE A 46 -9.06 5.63 5.82
N LYS A 47 -7.87 5.98 5.35
CA LYS A 47 -7.19 7.20 5.75
C LYS A 47 -7.92 8.41 5.18
N SER A 48 -8.18 9.43 6.00
CA SER A 48 -8.69 10.70 5.51
C SER A 48 -7.62 11.36 4.62
N MET A 49 -7.88 11.39 3.31
CA MET A 49 -7.08 12.14 2.36
C MET A 49 -7.96 13.22 1.74
N SER A 50 -7.63 14.47 2.01
CA SER A 50 -8.37 15.63 1.53
C SER A 50 -8.32 15.84 0.01
N THR A 51 -7.60 14.99 -0.76
CA THR A 51 -7.28 15.26 -2.17
C THR A 51 -7.31 14.04 -3.12
N SER A 52 -7.74 12.86 -2.68
CA SER A 52 -7.87 11.74 -3.63
C SER A 52 -9.19 11.85 -4.38
N LEU A 53 -9.10 12.28 -5.63
CA LEU A 53 -10.22 12.31 -6.58
C LEU A 53 -10.17 11.03 -7.42
N PHE A 54 -11.25 10.26 -7.38
CA PHE A 54 -11.44 9.11 -8.25
C PHE A 54 -12.34 9.48 -9.43
N TYR A 55 -12.17 8.78 -10.54
CA TYR A 55 -13.04 8.89 -11.67
C TYR A 55 -13.70 7.54 -11.95
N PHE A 56 -15.01 7.54 -12.08
CA PHE A 56 -15.77 6.35 -12.47
C PHE A 56 -16.61 6.68 -13.70
N GLN A 57 -16.34 5.98 -14.80
CA GLN A 57 -16.98 6.22 -16.10
C GLN A 57 -16.90 7.70 -16.53
N GLY A 58 -15.74 8.34 -16.31
CA GLY A 58 -15.49 9.74 -16.68
C GLY A 58 -16.08 10.78 -15.73
N GLN A 59 -16.75 10.37 -14.66
CA GLN A 59 -17.31 11.27 -13.66
C GLN A 59 -16.47 11.25 -12.37
N PRO A 60 -16.19 12.42 -11.76
CA PRO A 60 -15.51 12.47 -10.48
C PRO A 60 -16.40 11.90 -9.37
N VAL A 61 -15.83 11.05 -8.54
CA VAL A 61 -16.51 10.43 -7.40
C VAL A 61 -15.63 10.50 -6.15
N THR A 62 -16.23 10.44 -4.97
CA THR A 62 -15.48 10.34 -3.72
C THR A 62 -14.84 8.95 -3.57
N ALA A 63 -13.81 8.85 -2.72
CA ALA A 63 -13.19 7.56 -2.40
C ALA A 63 -14.22 6.55 -1.84
N GLU A 64 -15.14 7.03 -1.00
CA GLU A 64 -16.22 6.21 -0.44
C GLU A 64 -17.13 5.63 -1.52
N GLU A 65 -17.60 6.48 -2.44
CA GLU A 65 -18.47 6.05 -3.55
C GLU A 65 -17.73 5.08 -4.48
N PHE A 66 -16.45 5.34 -4.78
CA PHE A 66 -15.63 4.49 -5.62
C PHE A 66 -15.47 3.09 -5.00
N ILE A 67 -15.13 3.02 -3.71
CA ILE A 67 -14.98 1.74 -2.97
C ILE A 67 -16.31 0.99 -2.90
N LYS A 68 -17.43 1.68 -2.66
CA LYS A 68 -18.76 1.04 -2.68
C LYS A 68 -19.11 0.47 -4.06
N LYS A 69 -18.78 1.18 -5.14
CA LYS A 69 -18.96 0.69 -6.51
C LYS A 69 -18.07 -0.54 -6.77
N LEU A 70 -16.80 -0.49 -6.35
CA LEU A 70 -15.89 -1.62 -6.49
C LEU A 70 -16.41 -2.84 -5.71
N PHE A 71 -16.83 -2.67 -4.46
CA PHE A 71 -17.42 -3.75 -3.65
C PHE A 71 -18.62 -4.41 -4.38
N ASN A 72 -19.55 -3.61 -4.84
CA ASN A 72 -20.72 -4.11 -5.55
C ASN A 72 -20.36 -4.86 -6.84
N THR A 73 -19.31 -4.42 -7.54
CA THR A 73 -18.86 -5.05 -8.78
C THR A 73 -18.13 -6.35 -8.51
N ILE A 74 -17.16 -6.36 -7.57
CA ILE A 74 -16.33 -7.53 -7.28
C ILE A 74 -17.13 -8.68 -6.67
N THR A 75 -18.20 -8.37 -5.94
CA THR A 75 -19.08 -9.36 -5.32
C THR A 75 -20.14 -9.93 -6.28
N LEU A 76 -20.21 -9.44 -7.54
CA LEU A 76 -21.06 -10.07 -8.54
C LEU A 76 -20.56 -11.49 -8.87
N PRO A 77 -21.44 -12.49 -8.95
CA PRO A 77 -21.06 -13.88 -9.31
C PRO A 77 -20.37 -14.00 -10.68
N SER A 78 -20.54 -13.01 -11.55
CA SER A 78 -19.85 -12.92 -12.86
C SER A 78 -18.37 -12.52 -12.73
N ILE A 79 -17.98 -11.89 -11.62
CA ILE A 79 -16.61 -11.48 -11.34
C ILE A 79 -15.96 -12.45 -10.37
N LEU A 80 -16.52 -12.60 -9.16
CA LEU A 80 -16.05 -13.53 -8.13
C LEU A 80 -17.21 -14.20 -7.42
N LYS A 81 -17.10 -15.50 -7.21
CA LYS A 81 -18.10 -16.29 -6.46
C LYS A 81 -17.71 -16.52 -5.00
N SER A 82 -16.41 -16.58 -4.73
CA SER A 82 -15.89 -16.84 -3.40
C SER A 82 -14.45 -16.35 -3.22
N GLU A 83 -13.99 -16.30 -1.97
CA GLU A 83 -12.61 -16.02 -1.61
C GLU A 83 -11.65 -17.05 -2.23
N GLU A 84 -12.01 -18.33 -2.25
CA GLU A 84 -11.20 -19.40 -2.83
C GLU A 84 -11.04 -19.21 -4.35
N GLU A 85 -12.06 -18.73 -5.03
CA GLU A 85 -11.98 -18.40 -6.45
C GLU A 85 -11.03 -17.23 -6.68
N LEU A 86 -11.10 -16.18 -5.86
CA LEU A 86 -10.15 -15.06 -5.93
C LEU A 86 -8.71 -15.57 -5.78
N ARG A 87 -8.42 -16.41 -4.78
CA ARG A 87 -7.10 -17.01 -4.57
C ARG A 87 -6.64 -17.82 -5.77
N LYS A 88 -7.54 -18.63 -6.32
CA LYS A 88 -7.26 -19.46 -7.51
C LYS A 88 -6.95 -18.60 -8.74
N LEU A 89 -7.74 -17.57 -9.00
CA LEU A 89 -7.52 -16.66 -10.12
C LEU A 89 -6.22 -15.88 -9.96
N TRP A 90 -5.86 -15.52 -8.71
CA TRP A 90 -4.63 -14.77 -8.44
C TRP A 90 -3.36 -15.60 -8.54
N SER A 91 -3.44 -16.91 -8.34
CA SER A 91 -2.27 -17.81 -8.31
C SER A 91 -1.56 -17.98 -9.66
N SER A 92 -2.21 -17.66 -10.77
CA SER A 92 -1.65 -17.73 -12.11
C SER A 92 -1.59 -16.33 -12.76
N PRO A 93 -0.46 -15.97 -13.42
CA PRO A 93 -0.37 -14.68 -14.13
C PRO A 93 -1.48 -14.48 -15.16
N ILE A 94 -1.86 -15.55 -15.89
CA ILE A 94 -2.87 -15.49 -16.95
C ILE A 94 -4.24 -15.12 -16.34
N THR A 95 -4.71 -15.91 -15.37
CA THR A 95 -6.04 -15.70 -14.77
C THR A 95 -6.09 -14.43 -13.93
N ARG A 96 -4.98 -14.03 -13.31
CA ARG A 96 -4.84 -12.74 -12.63
C ARG A 96 -5.03 -11.57 -13.59
N ASN A 97 -4.38 -11.61 -14.75
CA ASN A 97 -4.51 -10.57 -15.77
C ASN A 97 -5.94 -10.52 -16.34
N GLU A 98 -6.58 -11.68 -16.53
CA GLU A 98 -7.99 -11.74 -16.95
C GLU A 98 -8.93 -11.11 -15.90
N LEU A 99 -8.71 -11.37 -14.62
CA LEU A 99 -9.47 -10.75 -13.53
C LEU A 99 -9.26 -9.23 -13.51
N LEU A 100 -8.01 -8.78 -13.57
CA LEU A 100 -7.71 -7.33 -13.60
C LEU A 100 -8.33 -6.64 -14.82
N LYS A 101 -8.30 -7.28 -15.99
CA LYS A 101 -8.97 -6.78 -17.19
C LYS A 101 -10.48 -6.70 -17.03
N LYS A 102 -11.12 -7.71 -16.44
CA LYS A 102 -12.56 -7.65 -16.14
C LYS A 102 -12.90 -6.48 -15.21
N LEU A 103 -12.07 -6.20 -14.21
CA LEU A 103 -12.26 -5.05 -13.33
C LEU A 103 -12.08 -3.73 -14.09
N GLU A 104 -11.07 -3.64 -14.96
CA GLU A 104 -10.85 -2.47 -15.81
C GLU A 104 -12.01 -2.21 -16.78
N ASP A 105 -12.55 -3.24 -17.41
CA ASP A 105 -13.74 -3.17 -18.28
C ASP A 105 -14.99 -2.69 -17.49
N ASN A 106 -15.01 -2.86 -16.18
CA ASN A 106 -16.04 -2.35 -15.27
C ASN A 106 -15.68 -0.99 -14.63
N GLY A 107 -14.60 -0.34 -15.06
CA GLY A 107 -14.21 1.00 -14.64
C GLY A 107 -13.25 1.07 -13.45
N PHE A 108 -12.56 -0.03 -13.12
CA PHE A 108 -11.59 -0.11 -12.01
C PHE A 108 -10.20 -0.48 -12.52
N THR A 109 -9.39 0.53 -12.83
CA THR A 109 -8.04 0.32 -13.34
C THR A 109 -7.09 -0.20 -12.25
N LYS A 110 -5.98 -0.81 -12.66
CA LYS A 110 -4.91 -1.22 -11.73
C LYS A 110 -4.38 -0.03 -10.92
N GLN A 111 -4.35 1.17 -11.50
CA GLN A 111 -3.92 2.39 -10.81
C GLN A 111 -4.93 2.80 -9.73
N ASP A 112 -6.22 2.67 -9.98
CA ASP A 112 -7.26 2.93 -8.98
C ASP A 112 -7.13 1.96 -7.79
N LEU A 113 -6.87 0.68 -8.06
CA LEU A 113 -6.64 -0.33 -7.01
C LEU A 113 -5.40 -0.01 -6.17
N LYS A 114 -4.31 0.51 -6.79
CA LYS A 114 -3.14 1.02 -6.07
C LYS A 114 -3.47 2.25 -5.22
N SER A 115 -4.30 3.14 -5.72
CA SER A 115 -4.75 4.31 -4.96
C SER A 115 -5.58 3.90 -3.73
N ILE A 116 -6.46 2.90 -3.87
CA ILE A 116 -7.19 2.32 -2.73
C ILE A 116 -6.21 1.65 -1.75
N GLN A 117 -5.20 0.93 -2.24
CA GLN A 117 -4.15 0.32 -1.42
C GLN A 117 -3.50 1.33 -0.48
N THR A 118 -3.18 2.53 -1.00
CA THR A 118 -2.66 3.63 -0.19
C THR A 118 -3.71 4.14 0.82
N LEU A 119 -4.98 4.24 0.43
CA LEU A 119 -6.05 4.71 1.33
C LEU A 119 -6.27 3.77 2.53
N ILE A 120 -6.12 2.47 2.33
CA ILE A 120 -6.27 1.46 3.40
C ILE A 120 -4.96 1.17 4.14
N GLU A 121 -3.90 1.95 3.89
CA GLU A 121 -2.56 1.78 4.51
C GLU A 121 -1.97 0.37 4.26
N ALA A 122 -2.07 -0.13 3.02
CA ALA A 122 -1.64 -1.47 2.61
C ALA A 122 -0.60 -1.44 1.47
N GLU A 123 0.22 -0.39 1.38
CA GLU A 123 1.22 -0.19 0.31
C GLU A 123 2.23 -1.35 0.24
N ASP A 124 2.51 -1.97 1.39
CA ASP A 124 3.42 -3.12 1.50
C ASP A 124 2.72 -4.48 1.25
N SER A 125 1.45 -4.47 0.86
CA SER A 125 0.66 -5.66 0.51
C SER A 125 0.48 -5.78 -1.00
N ASP A 126 -0.17 -6.82 -1.48
CA ASP A 126 -0.53 -6.97 -2.89
C ASP A 126 -1.91 -6.36 -3.20
N ILE A 127 -2.19 -6.08 -4.49
CA ILE A 127 -3.54 -5.73 -4.95
C ILE A 127 -4.54 -6.84 -4.59
N PHE A 128 -4.10 -8.10 -4.55
CA PHE A 128 -4.88 -9.21 -4.02
C PHE A 128 -5.48 -8.91 -2.64
N ASP A 129 -4.65 -8.41 -1.73
CA ASP A 129 -5.06 -8.09 -0.36
C ASP A 129 -6.09 -6.95 -0.33
N VAL A 130 -5.99 -6.00 -1.27
CA VAL A 130 -6.98 -4.92 -1.44
C VAL A 130 -8.34 -5.51 -1.83
N LEU A 131 -8.35 -6.39 -2.84
CA LEU A 131 -9.57 -7.04 -3.30
C LEU A 131 -10.19 -7.93 -2.21
N GLU A 132 -9.33 -8.70 -1.51
CA GLU A 132 -9.75 -9.57 -0.42
C GLU A 132 -10.29 -8.76 0.78
N HIS A 133 -9.65 -7.63 1.09
CA HIS A 133 -10.10 -6.74 2.15
C HIS A 133 -11.47 -6.13 1.85
N ILE A 134 -11.66 -5.61 0.63
CA ILE A 134 -12.94 -5.00 0.21
C ILE A 134 -14.05 -6.06 0.14
N ALA A 135 -13.81 -7.18 -0.52
CA ALA A 135 -14.85 -8.18 -0.75
C ALA A 135 -15.19 -9.02 0.50
N TYR A 136 -14.17 -9.35 1.31
CA TYR A 136 -14.31 -10.33 2.39
C TYR A 136 -13.89 -9.81 3.76
N SER A 137 -13.55 -8.52 3.89
CA SER A 137 -13.11 -7.88 5.15
C SER A 137 -11.88 -8.53 5.78
N LYS A 138 -11.01 -9.13 4.97
CA LYS A 138 -9.76 -9.72 5.43
C LYS A 138 -8.71 -8.64 5.66
N LYS A 139 -7.92 -8.81 6.71
CA LYS A 139 -6.81 -7.88 6.97
C LYS A 139 -5.72 -8.06 5.92
N PRO A 140 -5.25 -6.99 5.25
CA PRO A 140 -4.12 -7.05 4.33
C PRO A 140 -2.88 -7.65 4.99
N ILE A 141 -2.14 -8.46 4.25
CA ILE A 141 -0.90 -9.11 4.72
C ILE A 141 0.27 -8.46 3.98
N GLN A 142 1.23 -7.95 4.72
CA GLN A 142 2.45 -7.39 4.14
C GLN A 142 3.23 -8.47 3.36
N ARG A 143 3.81 -8.10 2.21
CA ARG A 143 4.60 -9.00 1.38
C ARG A 143 5.76 -9.65 2.14
N ALA A 144 6.48 -8.88 2.97
CA ALA A 144 7.55 -9.41 3.82
C ALA A 144 7.04 -10.49 4.80
N THR A 145 5.89 -10.27 5.43
CA THR A 145 5.27 -11.27 6.32
C THR A 145 4.84 -12.52 5.54
N ARG A 146 4.33 -12.36 4.32
CA ARG A 146 3.95 -13.46 3.45
C ARG A 146 5.17 -14.32 3.07
N VAL A 147 6.30 -13.68 2.72
CA VAL A 147 7.56 -14.38 2.45
C VAL A 147 8.03 -15.14 3.67
N ALA A 148 8.12 -14.50 4.84
CA ALA A 148 8.55 -15.15 6.08
C ALA A 148 7.68 -16.37 6.45
N ASN A 149 6.36 -16.30 6.26
CA ASN A 149 5.44 -17.40 6.51
C ASN A 149 5.60 -18.56 5.50
N ALA A 150 6.09 -18.30 4.30
CA ALA A 150 6.29 -19.29 3.25
C ALA A 150 7.71 -19.87 3.23
N GLU A 151 8.67 -19.23 3.90
CA GLU A 151 10.10 -19.51 3.83
C GLU A 151 10.44 -20.99 4.08
N SER A 152 9.89 -21.58 5.14
CA SER A 152 10.13 -22.99 5.48
C SER A 152 9.69 -23.97 4.37
N LYS A 153 8.68 -23.62 3.58
CA LYS A 153 8.16 -24.42 2.48
C LYS A 153 8.96 -24.18 1.19
N ILE A 154 9.33 -22.92 0.94
CA ILE A 154 10.08 -22.52 -0.26
C ILE A 154 11.49 -23.11 -0.24
N TYR A 155 12.19 -23.09 0.90
CA TYR A 155 13.57 -23.54 1.01
C TYR A 155 13.75 -25.05 1.19
N THR A 156 12.66 -25.80 1.24
CA THR A 156 12.74 -27.26 1.35
C THR A 156 13.44 -27.84 0.12
N ASN A 157 14.52 -28.61 0.34
CA ASN A 157 15.32 -29.30 -0.67
C ASN A 157 16.07 -28.39 -1.68
N LEU A 158 16.34 -27.12 -1.34
CA LEU A 158 17.16 -26.24 -2.16
C LEU A 158 18.63 -26.30 -1.73
N ASP A 159 19.54 -26.29 -2.71
CA ASP A 159 20.96 -26.07 -2.47
C ASP A 159 21.28 -24.58 -2.20
N ALA A 160 22.56 -24.25 -1.92
CA ALA A 160 22.96 -22.89 -1.55
C ALA A 160 22.74 -21.88 -2.69
N ASN A 161 23.05 -22.24 -3.94
CA ASN A 161 22.90 -21.34 -5.09
C ASN A 161 21.41 -21.11 -5.42
N GLN A 162 20.61 -22.17 -5.31
CA GLN A 162 19.16 -22.07 -5.49
C GLN A 162 18.52 -21.17 -4.42
N LYS A 163 18.98 -21.25 -3.18
CA LYS A 163 18.51 -20.37 -2.11
C LYS A 163 18.85 -18.92 -2.39
N GLU A 164 20.10 -18.62 -2.77
CA GLU A 164 20.53 -17.26 -3.11
C GLU A 164 19.68 -16.67 -4.26
N PHE A 165 19.42 -17.45 -5.30
CA PHE A 165 18.54 -17.02 -6.40
C PHE A 165 17.10 -16.75 -5.92
N ILE A 166 16.54 -17.65 -5.12
CA ILE A 166 15.19 -17.49 -4.57
C ILE A 166 15.12 -16.27 -3.65
N ASP A 167 16.12 -16.03 -2.79
CA ASP A 167 16.20 -14.85 -1.93
C ASP A 167 16.18 -13.56 -2.75
N PHE A 168 16.94 -13.54 -3.85
CA PHE A 168 16.93 -12.41 -4.77
C PHE A 168 15.51 -12.17 -5.36
N VAL A 169 14.86 -13.23 -5.87
CA VAL A 169 13.49 -13.13 -6.43
C VAL A 169 12.50 -12.68 -5.38
N LEU A 170 12.57 -13.22 -4.15
CA LEU A 170 11.68 -12.86 -3.06
C LEU A 170 11.90 -11.40 -2.60
N SER A 171 13.16 -10.91 -2.61
CA SER A 171 13.44 -9.50 -2.31
C SER A 171 12.76 -8.57 -3.32
N LYS A 172 12.80 -8.90 -4.62
CA LYS A 172 12.10 -8.16 -5.67
C LYS A 172 10.58 -8.19 -5.50
N TYR A 173 10.03 -9.34 -5.13
CA TYR A 173 8.62 -9.43 -4.77
C TYR A 173 8.25 -8.53 -3.59
N VAL A 174 9.04 -8.51 -2.53
CA VAL A 174 8.78 -7.64 -1.37
C VAL A 174 8.81 -6.16 -1.76
N GLU A 175 9.75 -5.75 -2.63
CA GLU A 175 9.88 -4.37 -3.10
C GLU A 175 8.71 -3.94 -3.99
N ALA A 176 8.40 -4.70 -5.03
CA ALA A 176 7.53 -4.26 -6.13
C ALA A 176 6.24 -5.07 -6.31
N GLY A 177 6.10 -6.20 -5.63
CA GLY A 177 4.89 -7.03 -5.64
C GLY A 177 4.93 -8.17 -6.66
N VAL A 178 3.78 -8.81 -6.83
CA VAL A 178 3.63 -10.07 -7.56
C VAL A 178 3.99 -10.00 -9.05
N ASP A 179 4.00 -8.82 -9.64
CA ASP A 179 4.39 -8.64 -11.05
C ASP A 179 5.87 -8.99 -11.28
N GLU A 180 6.72 -8.89 -10.25
CA GLU A 180 8.13 -9.29 -10.31
C GLU A 180 8.33 -10.81 -10.29
N LEU A 181 7.30 -11.58 -9.96
CA LEU A 181 7.31 -13.03 -10.03
C LEU A 181 6.89 -13.57 -11.43
N ASP A 182 6.61 -12.69 -12.38
CA ASP A 182 6.28 -13.11 -13.74
C ASP A 182 7.52 -13.69 -14.42
N ILE A 183 7.39 -14.91 -14.97
CA ILE A 183 8.49 -15.64 -15.63
C ILE A 183 9.10 -14.87 -16.80
N ASN A 184 8.30 -14.01 -17.46
CA ASN A 184 8.80 -13.18 -18.56
C ASN A 184 9.76 -12.09 -18.04
N ARG A 185 9.59 -11.61 -16.82
CA ARG A 185 10.52 -10.67 -16.18
C ARG A 185 11.75 -11.35 -15.60
N LEU A 186 11.59 -12.58 -15.13
CA LEU A 186 12.72 -13.38 -14.64
C LEU A 186 13.71 -13.79 -15.76
N SER A 187 13.27 -13.79 -17.01
CA SER A 187 14.15 -14.06 -18.17
C SER A 187 14.99 -12.84 -18.59
N ASP A 188 14.69 -11.66 -18.10
CA ASP A 188 15.41 -10.40 -18.38
C ASP A 188 16.51 -10.11 -17.35
N LEU A 189 16.69 -11.00 -16.35
CA LEU A 189 17.72 -10.95 -15.30
C LEU A 189 18.91 -11.85 -15.65
#